data_90255e174230aad09c66b645cda0279f
#
_entry.id   90255e174230aad09c66b645cda0279f
#
_cell.length_a   1.000
_cell.length_b   1.000
_cell.length_c   1.000
_cell.angle_alpha   90.00
_cell.angle_beta   90.00
_cell.angle_gamma   90.00
#
_symmetry.space_group_name_H-M   'P 1'
#
loop_
_entity.id
_entity.type
_entity.pdbx_description
1 polymer ?
#
loop_
_entity_poly.entity_id
_entity_poly.type
_entity_poly.pdbx_seq_one_letter_code
_entity_poly.pdbx_strand_id
1 'polypeptide(L)'
;MGYSTFRSSKNDLSAELTAFVPVDDSCEINKLTLTNNGSAPKTFSVFSYVEFCLWNAMDDMTNFQRNFSTGEVEVHGSAIYHKTEYRERRNHYALYAVNAPIAGFDTDRDSFLGAYGENSAPEVVVTGASKDSMASGWAPVGSHHLSVSLAPGES
;
A
#
# COMPACT_ATOMS: atom_id res chain seq x y z
N MET A 1 12.46 20.22 8.23
CA MET A 1 11.71 19.22 7.44
C MET A 1 12.65 18.08 7.09
N GLY A 2 12.25 16.86 7.39
CA GLY A 2 12.99 15.65 7.01
C GLY A 2 12.25 14.91 5.91
N TYR A 3 13.01 14.22 5.06
CA TYR A 3 12.48 13.25 4.11
C TYR A 3 13.44 12.07 4.04
N SER A 4 12.93 10.92 3.63
CA SER A 4 13.72 9.72 3.35
C SER A 4 13.62 9.37 1.89
N THR A 5 14.73 8.97 1.27
CA THR A 5 14.74 8.54 -0.13
C THR A 5 15.33 7.14 -0.22
N PHE A 6 14.59 6.27 -0.89
CA PHE A 6 14.98 4.88 -1.18
C PHE A 6 15.18 4.73 -2.68
N ARG A 7 16.26 4.10 -3.09
CA ARG A 7 16.58 3.87 -4.51
C ARG A 7 16.88 2.41 -4.77
N SER A 8 16.35 1.91 -5.86
CA SER A 8 16.60 0.56 -6.34
C SER A 8 16.68 0.56 -7.86
N SER A 9 17.44 -0.39 -8.41
CA SER A 9 17.51 -0.58 -9.85
C SER A 9 17.62 -2.06 -10.17
N LYS A 10 16.83 -2.53 -11.12
CA LYS A 10 16.81 -3.92 -11.58
C LYS A 10 16.25 -3.98 -13.01
N ASN A 11 16.87 -4.81 -13.86
CA ASN A 11 16.41 -5.06 -15.24
C ASN A 11 16.17 -3.75 -16.03
N ASP A 12 17.13 -2.82 -15.97
CA ASP A 12 17.04 -1.48 -16.60
C ASP A 12 15.83 -0.65 -16.16
N LEU A 13 15.25 -0.93 -15.03
CA LEU A 13 14.24 -0.11 -14.37
C LEU A 13 14.84 0.46 -13.10
N SER A 14 14.76 1.77 -12.92
CA SER A 14 15.10 2.45 -11.67
C SER A 14 13.84 2.92 -10.95
N ALA A 15 13.85 2.78 -9.65
CA ALA A 15 12.80 3.27 -8.76
C ALA A 15 13.41 4.19 -7.69
N GLU A 16 12.80 5.34 -7.49
CA GLU A 16 13.09 6.25 -6.39
C GLU A 16 11.81 6.53 -5.62
N LEU A 17 11.78 6.20 -4.34
CA LEU A 17 10.70 6.51 -3.42
C LEU A 17 11.17 7.59 -2.44
N THR A 18 10.50 8.73 -2.43
CA THR A 18 10.72 9.79 -1.44
C THR A 18 9.52 9.89 -0.53
N ALA A 19 9.74 9.64 0.76
CA ALA A 19 8.74 9.72 1.82
C ALA A 19 8.96 10.96 2.68
N PHE A 20 7.90 11.71 2.95
CA PHE A 20 7.94 12.89 3.82
C PHE A 20 6.57 13.19 4.45
N VAL A 21 6.60 13.88 5.57
CA VAL A 21 5.42 14.40 6.27
C VAL A 21 5.43 15.92 6.14
N PRO A 22 4.38 16.55 5.59
CA PRO A 22 4.21 17.98 5.58
C PRO A 22 4.11 18.55 7.02
N VAL A 23 4.51 19.82 7.22
CA VAL A 23 4.57 20.41 8.58
C VAL A 23 3.19 20.63 9.17
N ASP A 24 2.23 21.02 8.33
CA ASP A 24 0.91 21.46 8.76
C ASP A 24 -0.22 20.46 8.44
N ASP A 25 0.13 19.25 7.98
CA ASP A 25 -0.84 18.22 7.60
C ASP A 25 -0.60 16.90 8.34
N SER A 26 -1.69 16.21 8.67
CA SER A 26 -1.66 14.87 9.27
C SER A 26 -1.63 13.79 8.21
N CYS A 27 -0.64 13.83 7.31
CA CYS A 27 -0.46 12.84 6.26
C CYS A 27 1.01 12.55 6.00
N GLU A 28 1.29 11.37 5.47
CA GLU A 28 2.57 11.02 4.86
C GLU A 28 2.40 10.98 3.35
N ILE A 29 3.36 11.56 2.64
CA ILE A 29 3.39 11.55 1.18
C ILE A 29 4.55 10.68 0.71
N ASN A 30 4.22 9.70 -0.12
CA ASN A 30 5.16 8.78 -0.74
C ASN A 30 5.20 9.06 -2.26
N LYS A 31 6.22 9.78 -2.71
CA LYS A 31 6.43 10.07 -4.13
C LYS A 31 7.30 8.97 -4.73
N LEU A 32 6.70 8.16 -5.62
CA LEU A 32 7.41 7.15 -6.40
C LEU A 32 7.73 7.71 -7.79
N THR A 33 9.00 7.62 -8.19
CA THR A 33 9.46 7.91 -9.56
C THR A 33 10.04 6.62 -10.14
N LEU A 34 9.57 6.23 -11.32
CA LEU A 34 10.02 5.03 -12.04
C LEU A 34 10.62 5.47 -13.37
N THR A 35 11.80 4.96 -13.71
CA THR A 35 12.51 5.32 -14.95
C THR A 35 12.91 4.06 -15.72
N ASN A 36 12.54 4.01 -17.00
CA ASN A 36 13.01 2.97 -17.89
C ASN A 36 14.37 3.37 -18.50
N ASN A 37 15.46 2.78 -18.01
CA ASN A 37 16.82 3.00 -18.52
C ASN A 37 17.18 2.09 -19.70
N GLY A 38 16.27 1.22 -20.11
CA GLY A 38 16.49 0.29 -21.21
C GLY A 38 16.24 0.94 -22.58
N SER A 39 16.53 0.17 -23.64
CA SER A 39 16.34 0.59 -25.03
C SER A 39 14.99 0.15 -25.63
N ALA A 40 14.17 -0.58 -24.89
CA ALA A 40 12.85 -1.04 -25.31
C ALA A 40 11.76 -0.56 -24.34
N PRO A 41 10.52 -0.35 -24.81
CA PRO A 41 9.39 -0.04 -23.95
C PRO A 41 9.18 -1.15 -22.90
N LYS A 42 8.75 -0.78 -21.69
CA LYS A 42 8.46 -1.71 -20.60
C LYS A 42 7.05 -1.49 -20.09
N THR A 43 6.33 -2.59 -19.89
CA THR A 43 5.04 -2.60 -19.19
C THR A 43 5.17 -3.51 -17.99
N PHE A 44 4.75 -3.04 -16.82
CA PHE A 44 4.87 -3.76 -15.55
C PHE A 44 3.79 -3.31 -14.57
N SER A 45 3.56 -4.16 -13.56
CA SER A 45 2.67 -3.86 -12.44
C SER A 45 3.44 -3.24 -11.28
N VAL A 46 2.80 -2.26 -10.63
CA VAL A 46 3.26 -1.67 -9.38
C VAL A 46 2.21 -1.96 -8.32
N PHE A 47 2.68 -2.48 -7.19
CA PHE A 47 1.83 -2.72 -6.03
C PHE A 47 2.29 -1.82 -4.89
N SER A 48 1.37 -1.04 -4.34
CA SER A 48 1.59 -0.37 -3.07
C SER A 48 1.09 -1.24 -1.93
N TYR A 49 1.58 -1.02 -0.71
CA TYR A 49 1.12 -1.77 0.44
C TYR A 49 1.30 -0.97 1.73
N VAL A 50 0.27 -0.98 2.56
CA VAL A 50 0.31 -0.43 3.92
C VAL A 50 -0.52 -1.31 4.85
N GLU A 51 -0.02 -1.59 6.05
CA GLU A 51 -0.81 -2.16 7.14
C GLU A 51 -1.33 -1.02 8.02
N PHE A 52 -2.64 -0.98 8.24
CA PHE A 52 -3.23 0.04 9.07
C PHE A 52 -2.93 -0.23 10.55
N CYS A 53 -2.41 0.78 11.24
CA CYS A 53 -2.40 0.82 12.69
C CYS A 53 -3.83 1.07 13.17
N LEU A 54 -4.38 0.14 13.95
CA LEU A 54 -5.77 0.23 14.37
C LEU A 54 -5.98 1.34 15.39
N TRP A 55 -4.94 1.67 16.20
CA TRP A 55 -5.12 2.65 17.25
C TRP A 55 -3.81 3.20 17.87
N ASN A 56 -2.90 2.35 18.26
CA ASN A 56 -1.63 2.71 18.85
C ASN A 56 -0.56 1.74 18.37
N ALA A 57 0.48 2.26 17.73
CA ALA A 57 1.50 1.43 17.11
C ALA A 57 2.23 0.51 18.09
N MET A 58 2.44 0.96 19.34
CA MET A 58 3.08 0.14 20.37
C MET A 58 2.16 -0.99 20.83
N ASP A 59 0.87 -0.71 21.04
CA ASP A 59 -0.11 -1.72 21.40
C ASP A 59 -0.32 -2.72 20.25
N ASP A 60 -0.41 -2.24 19.01
CA ASP A 60 -0.54 -3.10 17.84
C ASP A 60 0.68 -4.03 17.67
N MET A 61 1.87 -3.57 18.03
CA MET A 61 3.09 -4.34 17.91
C MET A 61 3.28 -5.35 19.08
N THR A 62 2.86 -4.99 20.28
CA THR A 62 3.15 -5.77 21.51
C THR A 62 1.96 -6.53 22.08
N ASN A 63 0.75 -6.16 21.71
CA ASN A 63 -0.47 -6.70 22.28
C ASN A 63 -1.29 -7.47 21.24
N PHE A 64 -1.54 -8.75 21.50
CA PHE A 64 -2.41 -9.59 20.67
C PHE A 64 -3.88 -9.09 20.61
N GLN A 65 -4.26 -8.06 21.35
CA GLN A 65 -5.58 -7.42 21.27
C GLN A 65 -5.87 -6.85 19.88
N ARG A 66 -4.87 -6.59 19.06
CA ARG A 66 -5.02 -6.32 17.63
C ARG A 66 -5.93 -7.35 16.95
N ASN A 67 -5.85 -8.60 17.37
CA ASN A 67 -6.65 -9.69 16.81
C ASN A 67 -8.14 -9.59 17.13
N PHE A 68 -8.52 -8.75 18.09
CA PHE A 68 -9.92 -8.50 18.49
C PHE A 68 -10.44 -7.15 18.04
N SER A 69 -9.59 -6.35 17.39
CA SER A 69 -10.00 -5.08 16.83
C SER A 69 -10.61 -5.31 15.45
N THR A 70 -11.76 -4.74 15.24
CA THR A 70 -12.44 -4.78 13.95
C THR A 70 -12.26 -3.44 13.23
N GLY A 71 -12.02 -3.50 11.94
CA GLY A 71 -11.99 -2.35 11.06
C GLY A 71 -13.00 -2.50 9.93
N GLU A 72 -13.59 -1.41 9.52
CA GLU A 72 -14.37 -1.33 8.30
C GLU A 72 -13.48 -0.72 7.21
N VAL A 73 -13.59 -1.25 6.01
CA VAL A 73 -12.86 -0.76 4.84
C VAL A 73 -13.85 -0.38 3.75
N GLU A 74 -13.65 0.78 3.15
CA GLU A 74 -14.38 1.22 1.98
C GLU A 74 -13.40 1.60 0.88
N VAL A 75 -13.72 1.27 -0.37
CA VAL A 75 -12.89 1.61 -1.54
C VAL A 75 -13.70 2.46 -2.49
N HIS A 76 -13.19 3.65 -2.79
CA HIS A 76 -13.77 4.58 -3.76
C HIS A 76 -12.70 5.03 -4.76
N GLY A 77 -12.76 4.48 -5.97
CA GLY A 77 -11.74 4.75 -6.98
C GLY A 77 -10.35 4.35 -6.49
N SER A 78 -9.42 5.30 -6.43
CA SER A 78 -8.05 5.09 -5.94
C SER A 78 -7.86 5.43 -4.45
N ALA A 79 -8.92 5.51 -3.69
CA ALA A 79 -8.90 5.79 -2.25
C ALA A 79 -9.44 4.60 -1.45
N ILE A 80 -8.68 4.16 -0.47
CA ILE A 80 -9.04 3.14 0.52
C ILE A 80 -9.21 3.85 1.86
N TYR A 81 -10.41 3.77 2.41
CA TYR A 81 -10.75 4.30 3.72
C TYR A 81 -10.77 3.16 4.73
N HIS A 82 -10.16 3.38 5.86
CA HIS A 82 -10.18 2.46 6.99
C HIS A 82 -10.76 3.16 8.20
N LYS A 83 -11.73 2.53 8.86
CA LYS A 83 -12.33 3.00 10.10
C LYS A 83 -12.11 1.96 11.19
N THR A 84 -11.61 2.40 12.33
CA THR A 84 -11.41 1.55 13.49
C THR A 84 -12.59 1.63 14.45
N GLU A 85 -13.11 0.47 14.85
CA GLU A 85 -14.12 0.30 15.89
C GLU A 85 -13.52 -0.44 17.09
N TYR A 86 -12.56 0.18 17.78
CA TYR A 86 -11.92 -0.43 18.95
C TYR A 86 -12.46 0.15 20.24
N ARG A 87 -13.12 -0.67 21.06
CA ARG A 87 -13.61 -0.44 22.44
C ARG A 87 -13.95 1.02 22.79
N GLU A 88 -12.96 1.77 23.25
CA GLU A 88 -13.09 3.13 23.78
C GLU A 88 -12.81 4.22 22.75
N ARG A 89 -12.24 3.84 21.59
CA ARG A 89 -11.86 4.75 20.52
C ARG A 89 -12.54 4.38 19.21
N ARG A 90 -13.70 4.90 19.07
CA ARG A 90 -14.50 4.81 17.84
C ARG A 90 -14.23 6.01 16.95
N ASN A 91 -14.53 5.84 15.67
CA ASN A 91 -14.42 6.92 14.68
C ASN A 91 -12.99 7.42 14.42
N HIS A 92 -11.99 6.53 14.47
CA HIS A 92 -10.68 6.79 13.92
C HIS A 92 -10.65 6.38 12.46
N TYR A 93 -10.25 7.30 11.61
CA TYR A 93 -10.22 7.09 10.16
C TYR A 93 -8.80 7.22 9.65
N ALA A 94 -8.42 6.33 8.74
CA ALA A 94 -7.23 6.48 7.90
C ALA A 94 -7.65 6.49 6.44
N LEU A 95 -6.92 7.23 5.63
CA LEU A 95 -7.08 7.28 4.19
C LEU A 95 -5.77 6.87 3.54
N TYR A 96 -5.83 5.91 2.63
CA TYR A 96 -4.71 5.55 1.77
C TYR A 96 -5.11 5.71 0.31
N ALA A 97 -4.45 6.60 -0.42
CA ALA A 97 -4.84 6.95 -1.78
C ALA A 97 -3.64 7.12 -2.70
N VAL A 98 -3.85 6.87 -3.99
CA VAL A 98 -2.88 7.18 -5.04
C VAL A 98 -3.50 8.16 -6.03
N ASN A 99 -2.66 8.99 -6.64
CA ASN A 99 -3.06 10.01 -7.63
C ASN A 99 -3.02 9.48 -9.07
N ALA A 100 -3.22 8.18 -9.26
CA ALA A 100 -3.21 7.52 -10.56
C ALA A 100 -4.38 6.54 -10.67
N PRO A 101 -4.85 6.22 -11.89
CA PRO A 101 -5.81 5.15 -12.10
C PRO A 101 -5.25 3.82 -11.60
N ILE A 102 -6.05 3.08 -10.85
CA ILE A 102 -5.70 1.74 -10.39
C ILE A 102 -6.26 0.67 -11.33
N ALA A 103 -5.54 -0.42 -11.49
CA ALA A 103 -5.98 -1.62 -12.19
C ALA A 103 -6.74 -2.57 -11.26
N GLY A 104 -6.55 -2.43 -9.94
CA GLY A 104 -7.22 -3.18 -8.90
C GLY A 104 -6.68 -2.81 -7.51
N PHE A 105 -7.16 -3.49 -6.50
CA PHE A 105 -6.79 -3.25 -5.10
C PHE A 105 -6.86 -4.53 -4.27
N ASP A 106 -6.30 -4.50 -3.06
CA ASP A 106 -6.54 -5.49 -2.03
C ASP A 106 -6.59 -4.82 -0.66
N THR A 107 -7.55 -5.21 0.16
CA THR A 107 -7.69 -4.72 1.53
C THR A 107 -7.64 -5.82 2.58
N ASP A 108 -7.67 -7.08 2.17
CA ASP A 108 -7.49 -8.24 3.03
C ASP A 108 -6.04 -8.75 2.98
N ARG A 109 -5.40 -8.84 4.15
CA ARG A 109 -3.99 -9.20 4.26
C ARG A 109 -3.70 -10.60 3.75
N ASP A 110 -4.53 -11.56 4.11
CA ASP A 110 -4.31 -12.96 3.74
C ASP A 110 -4.55 -13.17 2.24
N SER A 111 -5.47 -12.43 1.66
CA SER A 111 -5.67 -12.41 0.21
C SER A 111 -4.47 -11.80 -0.52
N PHE A 112 -3.88 -10.71 0.01
CA PHE A 112 -2.71 -10.07 -0.58
C PHE A 112 -1.46 -10.94 -0.49
N LEU A 113 -1.15 -11.46 0.69
CA LEU A 113 0.04 -12.27 0.94
C LEU A 113 -0.08 -13.70 0.39
N GLY A 114 -1.28 -14.28 0.41
CA GLY A 114 -1.53 -15.70 0.26
C GLY A 114 -1.59 -16.41 1.63
N ALA A 115 -2.26 -17.56 1.67
CA ALA A 115 -2.60 -18.28 2.91
C ALA A 115 -1.42 -18.64 3.82
N TYR A 116 -0.21 -18.71 3.29
CA TYR A 116 1.05 -18.94 4.02
C TYR A 116 2.16 -18.05 3.50
N GLY A 117 1.77 -16.93 2.85
CA GLY A 117 2.70 -16.03 2.20
C GLY A 117 3.40 -15.09 3.17
N GLU A 118 4.54 -14.59 2.76
CA GLU A 118 5.36 -13.63 3.49
C GLU A 118 5.45 -12.31 2.74
N ASN A 119 5.77 -11.24 3.46
CA ASN A 119 5.98 -9.91 2.87
C ASN A 119 7.12 -9.89 1.82
N SER A 120 8.02 -10.86 1.85
CA SER A 120 9.12 -10.99 0.89
C SER A 120 8.66 -11.45 -0.52
N ALA A 121 7.51 -12.14 -0.61
CA ALA A 121 6.95 -12.64 -1.85
C ALA A 121 5.41 -12.74 -1.80
N PRO A 122 4.71 -11.60 -1.73
CA PRO A 122 3.25 -11.59 -1.68
C PRO A 122 2.66 -12.25 -2.92
N GLU A 123 1.62 -13.05 -2.76
CA GLU A 123 1.01 -13.82 -3.86
C GLU A 123 0.55 -12.90 -5.01
N VAL A 124 -0.09 -11.77 -4.71
CA VAL A 124 -0.54 -10.83 -5.75
C VAL A 124 0.61 -10.20 -6.53
N VAL A 125 1.76 -9.99 -5.89
CA VAL A 125 2.96 -9.46 -6.56
C VAL A 125 3.59 -10.54 -7.44
N VAL A 126 3.65 -11.78 -6.96
CA VAL A 126 4.19 -12.93 -7.71
C VAL A 126 3.32 -13.24 -8.92
N THR A 127 2.00 -13.20 -8.76
CA THR A 127 1.05 -13.46 -9.86
C THR A 127 0.86 -12.25 -10.78
N GLY A 128 1.20 -11.05 -10.32
CA GLY A 128 1.02 -9.80 -11.06
C GLY A 128 -0.44 -9.33 -11.14
N ALA A 129 -1.32 -9.82 -10.26
CA ALA A 129 -2.75 -9.51 -10.30
C ALA A 129 -3.31 -9.31 -8.88
N SER A 130 -4.03 -8.22 -8.66
CA SER A 130 -4.86 -8.00 -7.48
C SER A 130 -6.07 -8.93 -7.48
N LYS A 131 -6.64 -9.16 -6.30
CA LYS A 131 -7.84 -10.00 -6.11
C LYS A 131 -9.11 -9.18 -5.85
N ASP A 132 -8.98 -7.84 -5.78
CA ASP A 132 -10.03 -6.89 -5.38
C ASP A 132 -10.70 -7.31 -4.05
N SER A 133 -9.87 -7.81 -3.13
CA SER A 133 -10.32 -8.33 -1.86
C SER A 133 -10.79 -7.23 -0.92
N MET A 134 -11.89 -7.51 -0.18
CA MET A 134 -12.42 -6.62 0.86
C MET A 134 -12.21 -7.26 2.22
N ALA A 135 -11.50 -6.54 3.10
CA ALA A 135 -11.31 -6.99 4.48
C ALA A 135 -12.64 -7.07 5.23
N SER A 136 -12.81 -8.14 5.99
CA SER A 136 -13.97 -8.40 6.83
C SER A 136 -13.60 -8.31 8.32
N GLY A 137 -13.16 -7.14 8.76
CA GLY A 137 -12.87 -6.82 10.16
C GLY A 137 -11.51 -7.25 10.69
N TRP A 138 -10.82 -8.16 10.04
CA TRP A 138 -9.54 -8.73 10.47
C TRP A 138 -8.38 -8.21 9.62
N ALA A 139 -7.29 -7.79 10.28
CA ALA A 139 -6.02 -7.39 9.66
C ALA A 139 -6.15 -6.62 8.33
N PRO A 140 -6.90 -5.50 8.29
CA PRO A 140 -7.09 -4.74 7.06
C PRO A 140 -5.77 -4.11 6.60
N VAL A 141 -5.57 -4.11 5.29
CA VAL A 141 -4.43 -3.48 4.62
C VAL A 141 -4.94 -2.53 3.54
N GLY A 142 -4.05 -1.71 3.02
CA GLY A 142 -4.30 -0.95 1.80
C GLY A 142 -3.27 -1.33 0.74
N SER A 143 -3.74 -1.85 -0.38
CA SER A 143 -2.90 -2.12 -1.54
C SER A 143 -3.58 -1.64 -2.81
N HIS A 144 -2.82 -0.94 -3.64
CA HIS A 144 -3.24 -0.56 -4.99
C HIS A 144 -2.38 -1.30 -6.00
N HIS A 145 -3.03 -1.78 -7.06
CA HIS A 145 -2.37 -2.32 -8.25
C HIS A 145 -2.47 -1.29 -9.37
N LEU A 146 -1.33 -0.89 -9.90
CA LEU A 146 -1.23 0.02 -11.04
C LEU A 146 -0.52 -0.68 -12.20
N SER A 147 -1.00 -0.43 -13.42
CA SER A 147 -0.32 -0.85 -14.64
C SER A 147 0.42 0.36 -15.22
N VAL A 148 1.72 0.23 -15.40
CA VAL A 148 2.61 1.30 -15.86
C VAL A 148 3.30 0.88 -17.14
N SER A 149 3.32 1.77 -18.13
CA SER A 149 4.08 1.58 -19.38
C SER A 149 4.99 2.77 -19.58
N LEU A 150 6.28 2.52 -19.80
CA LEU A 150 7.31 3.53 -19.99
C LEU A 150 8.08 3.27 -21.29
N ALA A 151 8.18 4.29 -22.15
CA ALA A 151 9.09 4.28 -23.28
C ALA A 151 10.57 4.30 -22.83
N PRO A 152 11.53 4.00 -23.71
CA PRO A 152 12.96 4.14 -23.38
C PRO A 152 13.28 5.56 -22.91
N GLY A 153 13.93 5.66 -21.74
CA GLY A 153 14.32 6.92 -21.10
C GLY A 153 13.17 7.71 -20.42
N GLU A 154 11.95 7.19 -20.44
CA GLU A 154 10.79 7.82 -19.80
C GLU A 154 10.76 7.58 -18.30
N SER A 155 10.18 8.57 -17.58
CA SER A 155 9.95 8.51 -16.12
C SER A 155 8.53 8.92 -15.79
#